data_09d7415fc2f615b4d3b4c35ef95b6ceb
#
_entry.id   09d7415fc2f615b4d3b4c35ef95b6ceb
#
_cell.length_a   1.000
_cell.length_b   1.000
_cell.length_c   1.000
_cell.angle_alpha   90.00
_cell.angle_beta   90.00
_cell.angle_gamma   90.00
#
_symmetry.space_group_name_H-M   'P 1'
#
loop_
_entity.id
_entity.type
_entity.pdbx_description
1 polymer ?
#
loop_
_entity_poly.entity_id
_entity_poly.type
_entity_poly.pdbx_seq_one_letter_code
_entity_poly.pdbx_strand_id
1 'polypeptide(L)'
;MHIIENHNTRAGRVYCYAGECLWDKQLKKYVNPRVLVGHLEGEPPVFVPNKKFSLLLADTSQIETEEHDRKIIAVIKEKYGNSVRLGKPKPVRVQTHTAKAVFSGPSVVFGGITSRYRIDTILTKAFGEDDAKNILSLAWYLASEGDALINSDAWLSHFENPTGHQISSQDITRLLDRMGQDGILSFYKHWLKRFEKTGDKMLYDLTSISWHGHGIDMASWGHNRDNDDLPQVKYALLCTRSTAMPLFAWPLNGSVSDVRTLQDTLAFLDKLDYKPDCLMMDRGFASMENISFMLGRSYKFLQALRVNADWIRKIIDVGKQARLRPSSMIKAGERTYYASTARCQWVTLKKTSKKDTAPAQETLVYQCKDAKGEQYVAQVGEEVISQSPCMVHVLFCQDLVGSQWDKFMEKLNGEYQRLLANKHAEPTNELKKYFTVERKKWARKRNVDFNMERVTNHRDNYTGHICFITNDQTIAVAADALTEYSTRDYIEKDFDEMKNDLDMRRIRVHTDDRMKARLLIQFVAEIYLREIRVRLRDSDECRKMTRKQIASHIKGIYKIKFLGKYKDICPELSKSQRSILEALNIRDSR
;
A
#
# COMPACT_ATOMS: atom_id res chain seq x y z
N MET A 1 -5.09 -51.51 29.85
CA MET A 1 -6.54 -51.36 29.64
C MET A 1 -7.14 -52.75 29.41
N HIS A 2 -8.32 -53.05 29.97
CA HIS A 2 -9.00 -54.35 29.83
C HIS A 2 -10.52 -54.15 29.82
N ILE A 3 -11.26 -55.13 29.31
CA ILE A 3 -12.73 -55.12 29.32
C ILE A 3 -13.25 -55.81 30.58
N ILE A 4 -14.10 -55.09 31.32
CA ILE A 4 -14.80 -55.57 32.52
C ILE A 4 -16.26 -55.83 32.14
N GLU A 5 -16.73 -57.04 32.36
CA GLU A 5 -18.12 -57.45 32.18
C GLU A 5 -18.88 -57.31 33.51
N ASN A 6 -19.94 -56.58 33.52
CA ASN A 6 -20.76 -56.34 34.68
C ASN A 6 -22.17 -56.92 34.48
N HIS A 7 -22.50 -57.97 35.22
CA HIS A 7 -23.80 -58.64 35.16
C HIS A 7 -24.85 -57.82 35.94
N ASN A 8 -25.79 -57.20 35.21
CA ASN A 8 -26.92 -56.55 35.85
C ASN A 8 -28.08 -57.52 35.98
N THR A 9 -28.22 -58.08 37.21
CA THR A 9 -29.24 -59.09 37.52
C THR A 9 -30.66 -58.60 37.40
N ARG A 10 -30.94 -57.30 37.47
CA ARG A 10 -32.29 -56.70 37.29
C ARG A 10 -32.71 -56.58 35.80
N ALA A 11 -31.80 -56.47 34.86
CA ALA A 11 -32.09 -56.25 33.44
C ALA A 11 -31.76 -57.46 32.56
N GLY A 12 -31.17 -58.56 33.13
CA GLY A 12 -30.74 -59.74 32.37
C GLY A 12 -29.70 -59.43 31.30
N ARG A 13 -28.96 -58.32 31.44
CA ARG A 13 -27.96 -57.85 30.46
C ARG A 13 -26.58 -57.76 31.09
N VAL A 14 -25.56 -58.10 30.33
CA VAL A 14 -24.16 -57.94 30.72
C VAL A 14 -23.61 -56.69 30.04
N TYR A 15 -23.27 -55.67 30.85
CA TYR A 15 -22.68 -54.45 30.34
C TYR A 15 -21.15 -54.55 30.34
N CYS A 16 -20.54 -54.07 29.25
CA CYS A 16 -19.10 -54.12 29.06
C CYS A 16 -18.47 -52.73 29.21
N TYR A 17 -17.47 -52.62 30.06
CA TYR A 17 -16.72 -51.42 30.33
C TYR A 17 -15.25 -51.61 29.98
N ALA A 18 -14.64 -50.63 29.31
CA ALA A 18 -13.18 -50.53 29.23
C ALA A 18 -12.66 -49.81 30.48
N GLY A 19 -11.71 -50.40 31.18
CA GLY A 19 -11.13 -49.86 32.40
C GLY A 19 -9.61 -50.00 32.44
N GLU A 20 -8.97 -49.07 33.12
CA GLU A 20 -7.53 -49.09 33.38
C GLU A 20 -7.27 -48.71 34.83
N CYS A 21 -6.39 -49.48 35.49
CA CYS A 21 -6.02 -49.19 36.87
C CYS A 21 -4.91 -48.15 36.87
N LEU A 22 -5.21 -46.93 37.30
CA LEU A 22 -4.26 -45.82 37.30
C LEU A 22 -3.98 -45.37 38.74
N TRP A 23 -2.72 -45.06 39.05
CA TRP A 23 -2.35 -44.46 40.33
C TRP A 23 -2.62 -42.95 40.29
N ASP A 24 -3.58 -42.50 41.10
CA ASP A 24 -3.86 -41.08 41.25
C ASP A 24 -2.91 -40.47 42.30
N LYS A 25 -2.04 -39.57 41.84
CA LYS A 25 -1.02 -38.92 42.66
C LYS A 25 -1.62 -37.95 43.68
N GLN A 26 -2.79 -37.38 43.39
CA GLN A 26 -3.46 -36.41 44.29
C GLN A 26 -4.22 -37.17 45.39
N LEU A 27 -4.92 -38.21 45.03
CA LEU A 27 -5.68 -39.06 45.97
C LEU A 27 -4.83 -40.13 46.65
N LYS A 28 -3.56 -40.33 46.25
CA LYS A 28 -2.62 -41.37 46.73
C LYS A 28 -3.25 -42.76 46.78
N LYS A 29 -4.05 -43.12 45.76
CA LYS A 29 -4.72 -44.41 45.66
C LYS A 29 -4.88 -44.84 44.20
N TYR A 30 -5.10 -46.10 43.97
CA TYR A 30 -5.47 -46.60 42.68
C TYR A 30 -6.92 -46.25 42.36
N VAL A 31 -7.14 -45.64 41.19
CA VAL A 31 -8.45 -45.33 40.61
C VAL A 31 -8.67 -46.15 39.37
N ASN A 32 -9.91 -46.58 39.14
CA ASN A 32 -10.29 -47.41 38.01
C ASN A 32 -11.37 -46.70 37.18
N PRO A 33 -11.00 -45.69 36.39
CA PRO A 33 -11.97 -45.07 35.51
C PRO A 33 -12.49 -46.10 34.52
N ARG A 34 -13.82 -46.15 34.32
CA ARG A 34 -14.49 -47.10 33.47
C ARG A 34 -15.32 -46.38 32.43
N VAL A 35 -15.18 -46.78 31.17
CA VAL A 35 -15.98 -46.25 30.05
C VAL A 35 -16.89 -47.36 29.56
N LEU A 36 -18.21 -47.12 29.54
CA LEU A 36 -19.16 -48.09 28.97
C LEU A 36 -18.92 -48.21 27.47
N VAL A 37 -18.59 -49.44 27.00
CA VAL A 37 -18.28 -49.68 25.59
C VAL A 37 -19.40 -50.40 24.85
N GLY A 38 -20.24 -51.14 25.55
CA GLY A 38 -21.34 -51.91 24.97
C GLY A 38 -21.98 -52.88 25.95
N HIS A 39 -22.65 -53.91 25.41
CA HIS A 39 -23.27 -55.01 26.18
C HIS A 39 -23.19 -56.30 25.36
N LEU A 40 -23.38 -57.42 26.06
CA LEU A 40 -23.53 -58.73 25.42
C LEU A 40 -25.01 -59.06 25.21
N GLU A 41 -25.35 -59.70 24.08
CA GLU A 41 -26.70 -60.04 23.68
C GLU A 41 -26.72 -61.42 23.02
N GLY A 42 -27.73 -62.27 23.34
CA GLY A 42 -27.99 -63.56 22.72
C GLY A 42 -27.20 -64.74 23.35
N GLU A 43 -27.51 -65.99 22.86
CA GLU A 43 -26.79 -67.21 23.18
C GLU A 43 -26.41 -67.91 21.87
N PRO A 44 -25.09 -68.03 21.56
CA PRO A 44 -23.96 -67.55 22.32
C PRO A 44 -23.86 -66.02 22.38
N PRO A 45 -23.23 -65.46 23.43
CA PRO A 45 -23.21 -64.02 23.66
C PRO A 45 -22.40 -63.28 22.57
N VAL A 46 -23.03 -62.29 21.95
CA VAL A 46 -22.42 -61.43 20.92
C VAL A 46 -22.25 -60.04 21.48
N PHE A 47 -21.09 -59.42 21.32
CA PHE A 47 -20.86 -58.06 21.78
C PHE A 47 -21.54 -57.03 20.87
N VAL A 48 -22.39 -56.22 21.45
CA VAL A 48 -23.06 -55.09 20.81
C VAL A 48 -22.44 -53.80 21.35
N PRO A 49 -21.60 -53.08 20.56
CA PRO A 49 -20.98 -51.85 21.01
C PRO A 49 -22.03 -50.74 21.17
N ASN A 50 -21.78 -49.80 22.06
CA ASN A 50 -22.60 -48.61 22.17
C ASN A 50 -22.42 -47.73 20.90
N LYS A 51 -23.24 -46.68 20.79
CA LYS A 51 -23.28 -45.83 19.59
C LYS A 51 -21.91 -45.24 19.20
N LYS A 52 -21.09 -44.80 20.18
CA LYS A 52 -19.76 -44.22 19.95
C LYS A 52 -18.83 -45.30 19.34
N PHE A 53 -18.72 -46.47 20.00
CA PHE A 53 -17.79 -47.51 19.56
C PHE A 53 -18.30 -48.31 18.37
N SER A 54 -19.61 -48.37 18.12
CA SER A 54 -20.15 -48.96 16.90
C SER A 54 -19.70 -48.18 15.65
N LEU A 55 -19.63 -46.87 15.73
CA LEU A 55 -19.12 -46.01 14.64
C LEU A 55 -17.61 -46.16 14.45
N LEU A 56 -16.86 -46.20 15.55
CA LEU A 56 -15.41 -46.32 15.51
C LEU A 56 -14.92 -47.71 15.05
N LEU A 57 -15.71 -48.75 15.26
CA LEU A 57 -15.41 -50.14 14.81
C LEU A 57 -15.79 -50.35 13.34
N ALA A 58 -16.78 -49.62 12.81
CA ALA A 58 -17.28 -49.80 11.45
C ALA A 58 -16.37 -49.17 10.38
N ASP A 59 -15.66 -48.07 10.67
CA ASP A 59 -14.81 -47.37 9.69
C ASP A 59 -13.69 -46.59 10.39
N THR A 60 -12.47 -47.11 10.30
CA THR A 60 -11.29 -46.51 10.94
C THR A 60 -10.50 -45.56 10.04
N SER A 61 -10.87 -45.42 8.77
CA SER A 61 -10.05 -44.70 7.77
C SER A 61 -10.25 -43.18 7.69
N GLN A 62 -11.30 -42.65 8.31
CA GLN A 62 -11.67 -41.23 8.15
C GLN A 62 -11.89 -40.45 9.45
N ILE A 63 -11.59 -40.99 10.62
CA ILE A 63 -11.85 -40.32 11.90
C ILE A 63 -10.52 -40.13 12.62
N GLU A 64 -10.20 -38.84 12.95
CA GLU A 64 -9.20 -38.58 13.99
C GLU A 64 -9.71 -39.12 15.32
N THR A 65 -9.15 -40.28 15.72
CA THR A 65 -9.51 -40.94 16.96
C THR A 65 -8.50 -40.57 18.03
N GLU A 66 -8.99 -40.09 19.17
CA GLU A 66 -8.13 -39.83 20.34
C GLU A 66 -7.35 -41.11 20.72
N GLU A 67 -6.13 -40.94 21.19
CA GLU A 67 -5.25 -42.07 21.56
C GLU A 67 -5.93 -43.03 22.55
N HIS A 68 -6.72 -42.50 23.46
CA HIS A 68 -7.49 -43.28 24.44
C HIS A 68 -8.55 -44.17 23.78
N ASP A 69 -9.30 -43.65 22.80
CA ASP A 69 -10.31 -44.39 22.04
C ASP A 69 -9.68 -45.48 21.19
N ARG A 70 -8.47 -45.28 20.62
CA ARG A 70 -7.71 -46.32 19.90
C ARG A 70 -7.35 -47.48 20.78
N LYS A 71 -6.92 -47.23 22.02
CA LYS A 71 -6.62 -48.28 23.02
C LYS A 71 -7.88 -49.08 23.36
N ILE A 72 -9.03 -48.40 23.53
CA ILE A 72 -10.31 -49.09 23.79
C ILE A 72 -10.71 -49.97 22.60
N ILE A 73 -10.62 -49.48 21.37
CA ILE A 73 -10.94 -50.26 20.16
C ILE A 73 -10.04 -51.49 20.03
N ALA A 74 -8.75 -51.37 20.32
CA ALA A 74 -7.82 -52.48 20.27
C ALA A 74 -8.24 -53.62 21.25
N VAL A 75 -8.58 -53.25 22.49
CA VAL A 75 -9.01 -54.21 23.52
C VAL A 75 -10.38 -54.83 23.20
N ILE A 76 -11.33 -54.07 22.58
CA ILE A 76 -12.58 -54.62 22.08
C ILE A 76 -12.33 -55.67 20.98
N LYS A 77 -11.47 -55.35 20.01
CA LYS A 77 -11.12 -56.27 18.92
C LYS A 77 -10.38 -57.51 19.41
N GLU A 78 -9.49 -57.37 20.37
CA GLU A 78 -8.77 -58.46 20.98
C GLU A 78 -9.71 -59.44 21.72
N LYS A 79 -10.66 -58.89 22.51
CA LYS A 79 -11.53 -59.70 23.35
C LYS A 79 -12.69 -60.36 22.58
N TYR A 80 -13.32 -59.64 21.65
CA TYR A 80 -14.55 -60.08 21.00
C TYR A 80 -14.37 -60.42 19.51
N GLY A 81 -13.29 -60.02 18.87
CA GLY A 81 -12.92 -60.40 17.48
C GLY A 81 -14.10 -60.34 16.50
N ASN A 82 -14.41 -61.48 15.89
CA ASN A 82 -15.50 -61.59 14.92
C ASN A 82 -16.90 -61.67 15.56
N SER A 83 -17.00 -61.73 16.88
CA SER A 83 -18.29 -61.76 17.64
C SER A 83 -18.82 -60.38 17.95
N VAL A 84 -18.51 -59.37 17.14
CA VAL A 84 -19.00 -58.00 17.26
C VAL A 84 -20.17 -57.77 16.32
N ARG A 85 -21.35 -57.50 16.85
CA ARG A 85 -22.53 -57.12 16.05
C ARG A 85 -22.58 -55.62 15.86
N LEU A 86 -22.05 -55.13 14.75
CA LEU A 86 -22.18 -53.73 14.39
C LEU A 86 -23.64 -53.44 14.02
N GLY A 87 -24.30 -52.53 14.72
CA GLY A 87 -25.60 -52.07 14.32
C GLY A 87 -25.53 -51.44 12.92
N LYS A 88 -26.53 -51.66 12.06
CA LYS A 88 -26.61 -50.95 10.77
C LYS A 88 -26.45 -49.48 11.03
N PRO A 89 -25.53 -48.75 10.37
CA PRO A 89 -25.37 -47.35 10.58
C PRO A 89 -26.72 -46.69 10.22
N LYS A 90 -27.43 -46.13 11.19
CA LYS A 90 -28.55 -45.26 10.91
C LYS A 90 -27.93 -44.06 10.18
N PRO A 91 -28.53 -43.63 9.05
CA PRO A 91 -28.05 -42.41 8.40
C PRO A 91 -28.01 -41.32 9.45
N VAL A 92 -26.84 -40.78 9.69
CA VAL A 92 -26.64 -39.68 10.64
C VAL A 92 -27.38 -38.52 10.05
N ARG A 93 -28.54 -38.15 10.60
CA ARG A 93 -29.19 -36.89 10.26
C ARG A 93 -28.17 -35.80 10.61
N VAL A 94 -27.64 -35.16 9.58
CA VAL A 94 -26.80 -33.97 9.76
C VAL A 94 -27.67 -32.95 10.49
N GLN A 95 -27.31 -32.66 11.73
CA GLN A 95 -28.00 -31.62 12.46
C GLN A 95 -27.59 -30.31 11.81
N THR A 96 -28.53 -29.59 11.19
CA THR A 96 -28.28 -28.36 10.44
C THR A 96 -27.59 -27.29 11.30
N HIS A 97 -27.71 -27.35 12.63
CA HIS A 97 -27.01 -26.46 13.57
C HIS A 97 -25.51 -26.77 13.74
N THR A 98 -24.98 -27.87 13.19
CA THR A 98 -23.54 -28.16 13.17
C THR A 98 -22.85 -27.70 11.91
N ALA A 99 -23.59 -27.19 10.93
CA ALA A 99 -23.04 -26.64 9.71
C ALA A 99 -22.79 -25.12 9.89
N LYS A 100 -21.62 -24.66 9.52
CA LYS A 100 -21.25 -23.24 9.55
C LYS A 100 -20.87 -22.80 8.14
N ALA A 101 -21.56 -21.74 7.64
CA ALA A 101 -21.11 -21.07 6.43
C ALA A 101 -19.86 -20.21 6.77
N VAL A 102 -18.79 -20.41 6.02
CA VAL A 102 -17.55 -19.64 6.16
C VAL A 102 -17.25 -18.98 4.83
N PHE A 103 -17.16 -17.67 4.82
CA PHE A 103 -16.82 -16.92 3.63
C PHE A 103 -15.31 -17.07 3.34
N SER A 104 -14.99 -17.64 2.19
CA SER A 104 -13.62 -18.00 1.80
C SER A 104 -13.07 -17.17 0.63
N GLY A 105 -13.89 -16.30 0.03
CA GLY A 105 -13.46 -15.53 -1.12
C GLY A 105 -12.24 -14.64 -0.89
N PRO A 106 -12.18 -13.85 0.20
CA PRO A 106 -10.96 -13.11 0.54
C PRO A 106 -9.75 -14.03 0.72
N SER A 107 -9.90 -15.18 1.36
CA SER A 107 -8.81 -16.15 1.56
C SER A 107 -8.30 -16.72 0.23
N VAL A 108 -9.17 -17.06 -0.71
CA VAL A 108 -8.80 -17.53 -2.04
C VAL A 108 -8.07 -16.44 -2.82
N VAL A 109 -8.63 -15.23 -2.88
CA VAL A 109 -8.08 -14.13 -3.69
C VAL A 109 -6.81 -13.57 -3.07
N PHE A 110 -6.88 -13.12 -1.82
CA PHE A 110 -5.71 -12.52 -1.17
C PHE A 110 -4.64 -13.55 -0.82
N GLY A 111 -5.03 -14.80 -0.50
CA GLY A 111 -4.09 -15.91 -0.34
C GLY A 111 -3.31 -16.20 -1.61
N GLY A 112 -3.97 -16.18 -2.78
CA GLY A 112 -3.31 -16.30 -4.07
C GLY A 112 -2.32 -15.17 -4.36
N ILE A 113 -2.69 -13.93 -4.04
CA ILE A 113 -1.80 -12.75 -4.17
C ILE A 113 -0.65 -12.83 -3.16
N THR A 114 -0.93 -13.20 -1.91
CA THR A 114 0.08 -13.41 -0.87
C THR A 114 1.15 -14.38 -1.33
N SER A 115 0.75 -15.53 -1.87
CA SER A 115 1.66 -16.56 -2.39
C SER A 115 2.49 -16.06 -3.58
N ARG A 116 1.88 -15.31 -4.50
CA ARG A 116 2.54 -14.72 -5.68
C ARG A 116 3.68 -13.80 -5.29
N TYR A 117 3.44 -12.93 -4.33
CA TYR A 117 4.42 -11.95 -3.85
C TYR A 117 5.20 -12.42 -2.62
N ARG A 118 4.90 -13.60 -2.07
CA ARG A 118 5.48 -14.12 -0.82
C ARG A 118 5.39 -13.14 0.33
N ILE A 119 4.26 -12.47 0.47
CA ILE A 119 4.05 -11.43 1.48
C ILE A 119 4.10 -12.05 2.89
N ASP A 120 3.54 -13.25 3.05
CA ASP A 120 3.62 -14.08 4.26
C ASP A 120 5.06 -14.32 4.71
N THR A 121 5.90 -14.78 3.80
CA THR A 121 7.32 -15.05 4.07
C THR A 121 8.08 -13.78 4.47
N ILE A 122 7.78 -12.65 3.81
CA ILE A 122 8.40 -11.35 4.12
C ILE A 122 7.97 -10.87 5.50
N LEU A 123 6.68 -10.93 5.80
CA LEU A 123 6.15 -10.54 7.11
C LEU A 123 6.64 -11.45 8.23
N THR A 124 6.72 -12.77 8.00
CA THR A 124 7.26 -13.73 8.97
C THR A 124 8.71 -13.43 9.31
N LYS A 125 9.53 -13.07 8.32
CA LYS A 125 10.93 -12.65 8.56
C LYS A 125 11.03 -11.35 9.33
N ALA A 126 10.09 -10.45 9.15
CA ALA A 126 10.11 -9.13 9.78
C ALA A 126 9.54 -9.13 11.21
N PHE A 127 8.50 -9.93 11.48
CA PHE A 127 7.71 -9.84 12.71
C PHE A 127 7.49 -11.17 13.42
N GLY A 128 7.93 -12.30 12.86
CA GLY A 128 7.59 -13.63 13.35
C GLY A 128 6.26 -14.14 12.80
N GLU A 129 5.98 -15.43 13.00
CA GLU A 129 4.86 -16.12 12.34
C GLU A 129 3.49 -15.63 12.82
N ASP A 130 3.30 -15.48 14.13
CA ASP A 130 2.00 -15.09 14.70
C ASP A 130 1.62 -13.65 14.35
N ASP A 131 2.56 -12.71 14.50
CA ASP A 131 2.30 -11.31 14.14
C ASP A 131 2.14 -11.14 12.63
N ALA A 132 2.85 -11.91 11.80
CA ALA A 132 2.65 -11.94 10.36
C ALA A 132 1.23 -12.37 9.96
N LYS A 133 0.69 -13.42 10.60
CA LYS A 133 -0.71 -13.85 10.38
C LYS A 133 -1.72 -12.79 10.80
N ASN A 134 -1.47 -12.12 11.93
CA ASN A 134 -2.31 -11.03 12.40
C ASN A 134 -2.28 -9.83 11.44
N ILE A 135 -1.09 -9.40 10.99
CA ILE A 135 -0.92 -8.32 10.01
C ILE A 135 -1.64 -8.65 8.71
N LEU A 136 -1.47 -9.87 8.18
CA LEU A 136 -2.17 -10.32 6.97
C LEU A 136 -3.69 -10.28 7.14
N SER A 137 -4.21 -10.79 8.25
CA SER A 137 -5.65 -10.83 8.52
C SER A 137 -6.25 -9.42 8.56
N LEU A 138 -5.57 -8.48 9.22
CA LEU A 138 -5.97 -7.08 9.27
C LEU A 138 -5.84 -6.37 7.91
N ALA A 139 -4.80 -6.68 7.13
CA ALA A 139 -4.65 -6.15 5.77
C ALA A 139 -5.73 -6.68 4.82
N TRP A 140 -6.11 -7.96 4.93
CA TRP A 140 -7.22 -8.53 4.17
C TRP A 140 -8.57 -7.91 4.53
N TYR A 141 -8.79 -7.65 5.83
CA TYR A 141 -9.96 -6.92 6.29
C TYR A 141 -10.03 -5.52 5.67
N LEU A 142 -8.94 -4.74 5.74
CA LEU A 142 -8.89 -3.41 5.14
C LEU A 142 -9.14 -3.45 3.61
N ALA A 143 -8.50 -4.38 2.91
CA ALA A 143 -8.70 -4.55 1.47
C ALA A 143 -10.14 -4.97 1.10
N SER A 144 -10.85 -5.67 2.01
CA SER A 144 -12.24 -6.13 1.81
C SER A 144 -13.28 -5.08 2.15
N GLU A 145 -13.12 -4.39 3.28
CA GLU A 145 -14.15 -3.52 3.87
C GLU A 145 -13.80 -2.04 3.79
N GLY A 146 -12.53 -1.69 3.88
CA GLY A 146 -12.10 -0.29 3.87
C GLY A 146 -12.51 0.48 5.13
N ASP A 147 -12.74 -0.20 6.24
CA ASP A 147 -13.20 0.40 7.49
C ASP A 147 -12.14 0.33 8.58
N ALA A 148 -12.36 1.04 9.69
CA ALA A 148 -11.43 1.13 10.80
C ALA A 148 -11.09 -0.26 11.39
N LEU A 149 -9.82 -0.49 11.71
CA LEU A 149 -9.33 -1.77 12.23
C LEU A 149 -10.08 -2.27 13.46
N ILE A 150 -10.62 -1.36 14.29
CA ILE A 150 -11.41 -1.70 15.47
C ILE A 150 -12.69 -2.48 15.14
N ASN A 151 -13.19 -2.39 13.91
CA ASN A 151 -14.40 -3.07 13.45
C ASN A 151 -14.11 -4.43 12.80
N SER A 152 -12.86 -4.92 12.87
CA SER A 152 -12.45 -6.16 12.18
C SER A 152 -12.96 -7.45 12.82
N ASP A 153 -13.39 -7.45 14.07
CA ASP A 153 -13.77 -8.64 14.84
C ASP A 153 -14.92 -9.44 14.20
N ALA A 154 -15.96 -8.75 13.75
CA ALA A 154 -17.09 -9.37 13.06
C ALA A 154 -16.67 -10.01 11.74
N TRP A 155 -15.83 -9.34 10.97
CA TRP A 155 -15.29 -9.88 9.72
C TRP A 155 -14.43 -11.11 9.97
N LEU A 156 -13.48 -11.04 10.92
CA LEU A 156 -12.59 -12.13 11.29
C LEU A 156 -13.35 -13.38 11.77
N SER A 157 -14.56 -13.22 12.33
CA SER A 157 -15.40 -14.35 12.77
C SER A 157 -16.13 -15.07 11.65
N HIS A 158 -16.40 -14.39 10.53
CA HIS A 158 -17.20 -14.91 9.42
C HIS A 158 -16.36 -15.31 8.21
N PHE A 159 -15.23 -14.61 8.00
CA PHE A 159 -14.35 -14.83 6.86
C PHE A 159 -13.15 -15.72 7.25
N GLU A 160 -12.79 -16.60 6.34
CA GLU A 160 -11.54 -17.36 6.48
C GLU A 160 -10.35 -16.44 6.33
N ASN A 161 -9.45 -16.46 7.29
CA ASN A 161 -8.33 -15.53 7.38
C ASN A 161 -7.07 -16.23 7.93
N PRO A 162 -5.86 -15.66 7.75
CA PRO A 162 -4.59 -16.28 8.14
C PRO A 162 -4.44 -16.60 9.62
N THR A 163 -4.99 -15.78 10.53
CA THR A 163 -4.90 -16.02 11.96
C THR A 163 -5.86 -17.11 12.44
N GLY A 164 -6.98 -17.33 11.73
CA GLY A 164 -7.98 -18.35 12.07
C GLY A 164 -8.84 -18.03 13.31
N HIS A 165 -8.66 -16.88 13.93
CA HIS A 165 -9.41 -16.44 15.11
C HIS A 165 -9.70 -14.94 15.05
N GLN A 166 -10.50 -14.45 16.00
CA GLN A 166 -10.78 -13.03 16.18
C GLN A 166 -9.58 -12.32 16.82
N ILE A 167 -9.40 -11.06 16.48
CA ILE A 167 -8.38 -10.17 17.06
C ILE A 167 -9.12 -9.03 17.75
N SER A 168 -9.00 -8.93 19.06
CA SER A 168 -9.65 -7.86 19.81
C SER A 168 -8.96 -6.50 19.56
N SER A 169 -9.66 -5.39 19.85
CA SER A 169 -9.07 -4.05 19.76
C SER A 169 -7.82 -3.87 20.64
N GLN A 170 -7.78 -4.56 21.80
CA GLN A 170 -6.60 -4.58 22.66
C GLN A 170 -5.44 -5.34 22.03
N ASP A 171 -5.72 -6.47 21.36
CA ASP A 171 -4.68 -7.26 20.68
C ASP A 171 -4.16 -6.52 19.44
N ILE A 172 -5.02 -5.77 18.73
CA ILE A 172 -4.57 -4.85 17.66
C ILE A 172 -3.60 -3.81 18.24
N THR A 173 -3.95 -3.19 19.37
CA THR A 173 -3.07 -2.21 20.02
C THR A 173 -1.73 -2.82 20.40
N ARG A 174 -1.74 -4.01 21.01
CA ARG A 174 -0.52 -4.75 21.38
C ARG A 174 0.30 -5.17 20.15
N LEU A 175 -0.36 -5.56 19.06
CA LEU A 175 0.30 -5.85 17.80
C LEU A 175 1.03 -4.62 17.27
N LEU A 176 0.36 -3.46 17.21
CA LEU A 176 0.98 -2.21 16.76
C LEU A 176 2.18 -1.80 17.62
N ASP A 177 2.15 -2.06 18.93
CA ASP A 177 3.27 -1.80 19.84
C ASP A 177 4.47 -2.74 19.57
N ARG A 178 4.22 -4.01 19.21
CA ARG A 178 5.28 -4.97 18.88
C ARG A 178 5.88 -4.77 17.49
N MET A 179 5.14 -4.16 16.57
CA MET A 179 5.62 -3.84 15.22
C MET A 179 6.62 -2.68 15.25
N GLY A 180 7.74 -2.87 15.92
CA GLY A 180 8.80 -1.87 16.05
C GLY A 180 9.39 -1.43 14.71
N GLN A 181 10.12 -0.32 14.73
CA GLN A 181 10.70 0.28 13.52
C GLN A 181 11.62 -0.68 12.76
N ASP A 182 12.41 -1.51 13.46
CA ASP A 182 13.32 -2.48 12.83
C ASP A 182 12.55 -3.54 12.01
N GLY A 183 11.42 -4.02 12.52
CA GLY A 183 10.54 -4.93 11.79
C GLY A 183 9.97 -4.28 10.53
N ILE A 184 9.52 -3.03 10.62
CA ILE A 184 9.00 -2.26 9.47
C ILE A 184 10.11 -2.09 8.41
N LEU A 185 11.32 -1.73 8.82
CA LEU A 185 12.47 -1.60 7.92
C LEU A 185 12.86 -2.94 7.28
N SER A 186 12.85 -4.01 8.07
CA SER A 186 13.10 -5.36 7.57
C SER A 186 12.06 -5.77 6.50
N PHE A 187 10.77 -5.45 6.72
CA PHE A 187 9.74 -5.67 5.71
C PHE A 187 10.07 -4.94 4.41
N TYR A 188 10.32 -3.63 4.45
CA TYR A 188 10.62 -2.85 3.24
C TYR A 188 11.88 -3.34 2.53
N LYS A 189 12.94 -3.68 3.26
CA LYS A 189 14.17 -4.23 2.68
C LYS A 189 13.90 -5.51 1.87
N HIS A 190 13.13 -6.45 2.42
CA HIS A 190 12.79 -7.69 1.72
C HIS A 190 11.77 -7.48 0.60
N TRP A 191 10.85 -6.52 0.76
CA TRP A 191 9.86 -6.18 -0.26
C TRP A 191 10.50 -5.51 -1.47
N LEU A 192 11.32 -4.48 -1.26
CA LEU A 192 12.04 -3.74 -2.31
C LEU A 192 12.96 -4.64 -3.13
N LYS A 193 13.61 -5.60 -2.49
CA LYS A 193 14.50 -6.56 -3.17
C LYS A 193 13.82 -7.31 -4.31
N ARG A 194 12.51 -7.47 -4.28
CA ARG A 194 11.75 -8.13 -5.36
C ARG A 194 11.65 -7.28 -6.64
N PHE A 195 11.88 -6.00 -6.51
CA PHE A 195 11.75 -5.03 -7.60
C PHE A 195 13.10 -4.45 -8.02
N GLU A 196 14.20 -4.97 -7.49
CA GLU A 196 15.52 -4.62 -7.96
C GLU A 196 15.69 -5.06 -9.42
N LYS A 197 16.32 -4.22 -10.23
CA LYS A 197 16.68 -4.50 -11.62
C LYS A 197 15.49 -4.86 -12.54
N THR A 198 14.30 -4.42 -12.21
CA THR A 198 13.15 -4.61 -13.10
C THR A 198 13.21 -3.71 -14.33
N GLY A 199 14.04 -2.65 -14.29
CA GLY A 199 14.09 -1.62 -15.34
C GLY A 199 12.85 -0.73 -15.37
N ASP A 200 11.93 -0.87 -14.42
CA ASP A 200 10.74 -0.03 -14.35
C ASP A 200 11.07 1.35 -13.77
N LYS A 201 10.39 2.37 -14.25
CA LYS A 201 10.48 3.71 -13.69
C LYS A 201 9.60 3.80 -12.45
N MET A 202 9.96 4.68 -11.52
CA MET A 202 9.27 4.80 -10.23
C MET A 202 8.59 6.17 -10.14
N LEU A 203 7.34 6.17 -9.72
CA LEU A 203 6.58 7.37 -9.42
C LEU A 203 6.78 7.72 -7.94
N TYR A 204 7.13 8.96 -7.65
CA TYR A 204 7.22 9.49 -6.30
C TYR A 204 6.26 10.65 -6.11
N ASP A 205 5.43 10.58 -5.09
CA ASP A 205 4.54 11.67 -4.71
C ASP A 205 4.25 11.65 -3.20
N LEU A 206 3.59 12.70 -2.72
CA LEU A 206 3.19 12.90 -1.33
C LEU A 206 1.69 13.08 -1.21
N THR A 207 1.15 12.66 -0.09
CA THR A 207 -0.17 13.11 0.38
C THR A 207 -0.10 13.56 1.82
N SER A 208 -1.17 14.18 2.34
CA SER A 208 -1.32 14.52 3.76
C SER A 208 -2.37 13.64 4.41
N ILE A 209 -2.16 13.30 5.66
CA ILE A 209 -3.10 12.58 6.51
C ILE A 209 -3.36 13.44 7.72
N SER A 210 -4.60 13.89 7.90
CA SER A 210 -5.00 14.78 8.98
C SER A 210 -5.10 14.03 10.32
N TRP A 211 -4.80 14.71 11.41
CA TRP A 211 -4.86 14.16 12.74
C TRP A 211 -5.57 15.06 13.73
N HIS A 212 -6.42 14.43 14.56
CA HIS A 212 -7.08 15.05 15.69
C HIS A 212 -6.57 14.42 16.99
N GLY A 213 -5.90 15.17 17.83
CA GLY A 213 -5.51 14.67 19.15
C GLY A 213 -4.14 15.17 19.60
N HIS A 214 -3.54 14.43 20.55
CA HIS A 214 -2.23 14.71 21.14
C HIS A 214 -1.40 13.43 21.14
N GLY A 215 -0.05 13.55 21.03
CA GLY A 215 0.88 12.43 21.19
C GLY A 215 1.50 11.90 19.90
N ILE A 216 1.27 12.55 18.74
CA ILE A 216 2.01 12.30 17.50
C ILE A 216 2.91 13.51 17.22
N ASP A 217 4.21 13.34 17.41
CA ASP A 217 5.19 14.41 17.28
C ASP A 217 5.43 14.79 15.80
N MET A 218 5.18 13.86 14.88
CA MET A 218 5.27 14.09 13.44
C MET A 218 4.09 14.92 12.90
N ALA A 219 2.98 15.03 13.62
CA ALA A 219 1.83 15.82 13.20
C ALA A 219 2.08 17.30 13.45
N SER A 220 2.10 18.08 12.40
CA SER A 220 2.41 19.51 12.43
C SER A 220 1.53 20.29 11.46
N TRP A 221 1.33 21.57 11.74
CA TRP A 221 0.66 22.50 10.84
C TRP A 221 1.52 22.71 9.59
N GLY A 222 0.90 22.63 8.42
CA GLY A 222 1.56 22.83 7.14
C GLY A 222 0.56 22.94 6.00
N HIS A 223 1.04 22.86 4.76
CA HIS A 223 0.14 22.83 3.60
C HIS A 223 -0.62 21.50 3.57
N ASN A 224 -1.89 21.54 3.94
CA ASN A 224 -2.77 20.38 3.96
C ASN A 224 -3.51 20.28 2.61
N ARG A 225 -3.34 19.14 1.93
CA ARG A 225 -3.99 18.87 0.63
C ARG A 225 -5.50 18.66 0.75
N ASP A 226 -6.00 18.28 1.93
CA ASP A 226 -7.42 18.07 2.20
C ASP A 226 -8.15 19.38 2.57
N ASN A 227 -7.41 20.50 2.71
CA ASN A 227 -7.90 21.84 3.07
C ASN A 227 -8.74 21.85 4.37
N ASP A 228 -8.45 20.92 5.28
CA ASP A 228 -8.98 20.98 6.65
C ASP A 228 -7.98 21.71 7.56
N ASP A 229 -8.49 22.45 8.55
CA ASP A 229 -7.66 23.19 9.52
C ASP A 229 -7.18 22.24 10.64
N LEU A 230 -6.36 21.25 10.28
CA LEU A 230 -5.84 20.25 11.20
C LEU A 230 -4.33 20.07 11.04
N PRO A 231 -3.63 19.71 12.12
CA PRO A 231 -2.28 19.18 12.00
C PRO A 231 -2.29 17.93 11.15
N GLN A 232 -1.23 17.73 10.40
CA GLN A 232 -1.11 16.63 9.45
C GLN A 232 0.26 15.96 9.51
N VAL A 233 0.30 14.74 9.03
CA VAL A 233 1.53 14.02 8.69
C VAL A 233 1.59 13.92 7.18
N LYS A 234 2.75 14.17 6.59
CA LYS A 234 2.97 13.89 5.17
C LYS A 234 3.27 12.41 5.00
N TYR A 235 2.73 11.83 3.95
CA TYR A 235 2.93 10.43 3.60
C TYR A 235 3.54 10.33 2.21
N ALA A 236 4.82 9.94 2.16
CA ALA A 236 5.55 9.72 0.93
C ALA A 236 5.23 8.35 0.37
N LEU A 237 5.00 8.24 -0.93
CA LEU A 237 4.74 7.00 -1.64
C LEU A 237 5.66 6.89 -2.85
N LEU A 238 6.33 5.74 -2.96
CA LEU A 238 7.06 5.30 -4.15
C LEU A 238 6.34 4.09 -4.73
N CYS A 239 5.98 4.13 -6.00
CA CYS A 239 5.37 2.99 -6.69
C CYS A 239 5.96 2.78 -8.08
N THR A 240 5.77 1.59 -8.64
CA THR A 240 6.19 1.30 -10.03
C THR A 240 5.34 2.09 -11.01
N ARG A 241 5.94 2.53 -12.12
CA ARG A 241 5.20 3.23 -13.19
C ARG A 241 4.26 2.30 -13.94
N SER A 242 4.70 1.08 -14.23
CA SER A 242 3.95 0.15 -15.10
C SER A 242 2.64 -0.34 -14.48
N THR A 243 2.64 -0.60 -13.18
CA THR A 243 1.52 -1.20 -12.46
C THR A 243 1.04 -0.37 -11.29
N ALA A 244 1.72 0.74 -10.96
CA ALA A 244 1.54 1.51 -9.75
C ALA A 244 1.61 0.65 -8.46
N MET A 245 2.34 -0.47 -8.48
CA MET A 245 2.57 -1.31 -7.31
C MET A 245 3.31 -0.52 -6.25
N PRO A 246 2.80 -0.42 -5.01
CA PRO A 246 3.47 0.32 -3.96
C PRO A 246 4.77 -0.39 -3.55
N LEU A 247 5.87 0.35 -3.58
CA LEU A 247 7.20 -0.16 -3.26
C LEU A 247 7.66 0.26 -1.88
N PHE A 248 7.44 1.52 -1.55
CA PHE A 248 7.86 2.11 -0.29
C PHE A 248 6.91 3.24 0.08
N ALA A 249 6.57 3.33 1.35
CA ALA A 249 5.82 4.46 1.86
C ALA A 249 6.26 4.80 3.29
N TRP A 250 6.36 6.10 3.58
CA TRP A 250 6.87 6.54 4.87
C TRP A 250 6.21 7.84 5.35
N PRO A 251 5.81 7.94 6.64
CA PRO A 251 5.34 9.17 7.21
C PRO A 251 6.50 10.15 7.45
N LEU A 252 6.27 11.41 7.13
CA LEU A 252 7.19 12.52 7.31
C LEU A 252 6.50 13.64 8.10
N ASN A 253 7.27 14.47 8.77
CA ASN A 253 6.72 15.57 9.55
C ASN A 253 5.89 16.53 8.65
N GLY A 254 4.71 16.91 9.11
CA GLY A 254 3.75 17.71 8.35
C GLY A 254 4.24 19.10 7.96
N SER A 255 5.16 19.70 8.71
CA SER A 255 5.73 21.03 8.45
C SER A 255 6.87 21.04 7.43
N VAL A 256 7.48 19.90 7.11
CA VAL A 256 8.61 19.82 6.16
C VAL A 256 8.14 20.16 4.75
N SER A 257 8.91 20.97 4.02
CA SER A 257 8.59 21.31 2.62
C SER A 257 8.67 20.09 1.71
N ASP A 258 7.83 20.04 0.66
CA ASP A 258 7.83 18.93 -0.30
C ASP A 258 9.21 18.73 -0.96
N VAL A 259 9.96 19.80 -1.17
CA VAL A 259 11.32 19.75 -1.70
C VAL A 259 12.24 18.91 -0.81
N ARG A 260 12.20 19.14 0.51
CA ARG A 260 13.10 18.44 1.45
C ARG A 260 12.70 16.98 1.67
N THR A 261 11.41 16.68 1.60
CA THR A 261 10.91 15.31 1.77
C THR A 261 11.49 14.31 0.78
N LEU A 262 11.81 14.75 -0.44
CA LEU A 262 12.46 13.91 -1.44
C LEU A 262 13.84 13.46 -0.98
N GLN A 263 14.67 14.39 -0.49
CA GLN A 263 16.02 14.08 -0.03
C GLN A 263 16.00 13.13 1.17
N ASP A 264 15.10 13.36 2.12
CA ASP A 264 14.92 12.50 3.28
C ASP A 264 14.48 11.08 2.87
N THR A 265 13.55 10.97 1.91
CA THR A 265 13.08 9.68 1.39
C THR A 265 14.19 8.93 0.66
N LEU A 266 14.96 9.59 -0.20
CA LEU A 266 16.05 8.95 -0.93
C LEU A 266 17.19 8.52 0.01
N ALA A 267 17.53 9.34 1.01
CA ALA A 267 18.49 8.96 2.04
C ALA A 267 18.02 7.75 2.86
N PHE A 268 16.71 7.58 3.01
CA PHE A 268 16.14 6.42 3.68
C PHE A 268 16.20 5.16 2.80
N LEU A 269 15.90 5.27 1.51
CA LEU A 269 16.02 4.18 0.55
C LEU A 269 17.48 3.70 0.42
N ASP A 270 18.45 4.62 0.44
CA ASP A 270 19.88 4.29 0.48
C ASP A 270 20.23 3.40 1.70
N LYS A 271 19.63 3.66 2.89
CA LYS A 271 19.82 2.82 4.09
C LYS A 271 19.18 1.43 3.95
N LEU A 272 18.20 1.28 3.06
CA LEU A 272 17.58 0.00 2.74
C LEU A 272 18.30 -0.75 1.60
N ASP A 273 19.44 -0.22 1.14
CA ASP A 273 20.21 -0.73 0.00
C ASP A 273 19.39 -0.76 -1.31
N TYR A 274 18.45 0.17 -1.48
CA TYR A 274 17.59 0.25 -2.66
C TYR A 274 17.79 1.56 -3.41
N LYS A 275 18.03 1.45 -4.71
CA LYS A 275 18.15 2.59 -5.62
C LYS A 275 17.13 2.48 -6.76
N PRO A 276 16.18 3.42 -6.87
CA PRO A 276 15.26 3.48 -8.01
C PRO A 276 16.00 3.62 -9.34
N ASP A 277 15.57 2.90 -10.38
CA ASP A 277 16.17 2.98 -11.72
C ASP A 277 15.97 4.36 -12.35
N CYS A 278 14.76 4.93 -12.24
CA CYS A 278 14.45 6.30 -12.66
C CYS A 278 13.27 6.83 -11.84
N LEU A 279 13.42 8.03 -11.28
CA LEU A 279 12.39 8.70 -10.48
C LEU A 279 11.58 9.67 -11.32
N MET A 280 10.25 9.57 -11.26
CA MET A 280 9.32 10.49 -11.89
C MET A 280 8.58 11.29 -10.81
N MET A 281 8.64 12.62 -10.89
CA MET A 281 8.19 13.50 -9.81
C MET A 281 7.39 14.67 -10.34
N ASP A 282 6.46 15.16 -9.50
CA ASP A 282 5.69 16.35 -9.79
C ASP A 282 6.52 17.64 -9.63
N ARG A 283 6.03 18.69 -10.25
CA ARG A 283 6.55 20.06 -10.15
C ARG A 283 6.68 20.57 -8.69
N GLY A 284 5.98 19.95 -7.73
CA GLY A 284 6.09 20.27 -6.30
C GLY A 284 7.49 20.05 -5.75
N PHE A 285 8.21 19.06 -6.28
CA PHE A 285 9.57 18.68 -5.88
C PHE A 285 10.68 19.41 -6.63
N ALA A 286 10.31 20.23 -7.63
CA ALA A 286 11.29 20.89 -8.48
C ALA A 286 12.01 22.02 -7.71
N SER A 287 13.27 21.82 -7.45
CA SER A 287 14.22 22.83 -6.97
C SER A 287 15.60 22.56 -7.53
N MET A 288 16.43 23.60 -7.59
CA MET A 288 17.83 23.47 -8.03
C MET A 288 18.59 22.49 -7.11
N GLU A 289 18.33 22.57 -5.80
CA GLU A 289 18.94 21.70 -4.79
C GLU A 289 18.59 20.22 -5.02
N ASN A 290 17.33 19.88 -5.30
CA ASN A 290 16.92 18.51 -5.55
C ASN A 290 17.51 17.96 -6.84
N ILE A 291 17.57 18.76 -7.91
CA ILE A 291 18.20 18.33 -9.16
C ILE A 291 19.69 18.05 -8.93
N SER A 292 20.40 18.96 -8.26
CA SER A 292 21.81 18.76 -7.93
C SER A 292 22.04 17.56 -7.00
N PHE A 293 21.17 17.37 -6.02
CA PHE A 293 21.22 16.22 -5.11
C PHE A 293 21.09 14.89 -5.86
N MET A 294 20.11 14.80 -6.78
CA MET A 294 19.91 13.60 -7.59
C MET A 294 21.08 13.34 -8.54
N LEU A 295 21.56 14.38 -9.23
CA LEU A 295 22.71 14.27 -10.13
C LEU A 295 23.98 13.85 -9.39
N GLY A 296 24.25 14.47 -8.23
CA GLY A 296 25.43 14.14 -7.40
C GLY A 296 25.43 12.71 -6.89
N ARG A 297 24.27 12.06 -6.79
CA ARG A 297 24.11 10.65 -6.40
C ARG A 297 23.82 9.71 -7.57
N SER A 298 23.92 10.22 -8.80
CA SER A 298 23.69 9.46 -10.03
C SER A 298 22.30 8.80 -10.08
N TYR A 299 21.26 9.46 -9.55
CA TYR A 299 19.88 9.07 -9.79
C TYR A 299 19.46 9.51 -11.17
N LYS A 300 18.78 8.61 -11.92
CA LYS A 300 18.03 9.00 -13.11
C LYS A 300 16.68 9.56 -12.69
N PHE A 301 16.21 10.58 -13.39
CA PHE A 301 14.92 11.20 -13.08
C PHE A 301 14.23 11.83 -14.28
N LEU A 302 12.91 11.99 -14.16
CA LEU A 302 12.08 12.88 -14.96
C LEU A 302 11.32 13.81 -14.01
N GLN A 303 11.65 15.09 -14.04
CA GLN A 303 11.11 16.09 -13.14
C GLN A 303 10.27 17.11 -13.90
N ALA A 304 8.99 17.24 -13.54
CA ALA A 304 8.18 18.36 -14.03
C ALA A 304 8.60 19.67 -13.36
N LEU A 305 8.59 20.76 -14.10
CA LEU A 305 9.11 22.06 -13.68
C LEU A 305 8.00 23.10 -13.49
N ARG A 306 8.20 24.01 -12.53
CA ARG A 306 7.32 25.17 -12.33
C ARG A 306 7.70 26.30 -13.28
N VAL A 307 6.81 26.72 -14.14
CA VAL A 307 7.01 27.79 -15.14
C VAL A 307 7.36 29.15 -14.52
N ASN A 308 7.13 29.32 -13.22
CA ASN A 308 7.33 30.62 -12.53
C ASN A 308 8.79 30.92 -12.16
N ALA A 309 9.67 29.92 -12.12
CA ALA A 309 11.07 30.10 -11.78
C ALA A 309 11.83 30.79 -12.93
N ASP A 310 12.68 31.77 -12.61
CA ASP A 310 13.35 32.59 -13.63
C ASP A 310 14.32 31.78 -14.51
N TRP A 311 14.99 30.76 -13.95
CA TRP A 311 15.85 29.87 -14.73
C TRP A 311 15.06 29.01 -15.72
N ILE A 312 13.82 28.61 -15.39
CA ILE A 312 12.94 27.85 -16.29
C ILE A 312 12.38 28.76 -17.38
N ARG A 313 12.09 30.03 -17.07
CA ARG A 313 11.64 31.01 -18.08
C ARG A 313 12.67 31.21 -19.18
N LYS A 314 13.95 31.25 -18.85
CA LYS A 314 15.03 31.31 -19.84
C LYS A 314 14.99 30.11 -20.80
N ILE A 315 14.65 28.92 -20.29
CA ILE A 315 14.50 27.72 -21.12
C ILE A 315 13.28 27.85 -22.04
N ILE A 316 12.15 28.30 -21.49
CA ILE A 316 10.93 28.53 -22.27
C ILE A 316 11.20 29.54 -23.38
N ASP A 317 11.89 30.65 -23.08
CA ASP A 317 12.24 31.66 -24.05
C ASP A 317 13.06 31.14 -25.23
N VAL A 318 13.94 30.15 -24.99
CA VAL A 318 14.65 29.43 -26.05
C VAL A 318 13.72 28.50 -26.83
N GLY A 319 12.84 27.77 -26.15
CA GLY A 319 11.96 26.75 -26.74
C GLY A 319 10.66 27.28 -27.35
N LYS A 320 10.21 28.50 -27.00
CA LYS A 320 8.88 29.02 -27.37
C LYS A 320 8.63 29.15 -28.86
N GLN A 321 9.68 29.26 -29.66
CA GLN A 321 9.58 29.30 -31.12
C GLN A 321 8.99 27.99 -31.70
N ALA A 322 9.08 26.88 -30.97
CA ALA A 322 8.51 25.61 -31.41
C ALA A 322 6.99 25.70 -31.61
N ARG A 323 6.28 26.52 -30.82
CA ARG A 323 4.82 26.71 -30.94
C ARG A 323 4.38 27.27 -32.30
N LEU A 324 5.30 27.85 -33.05
CA LEU A 324 5.07 28.44 -34.37
C LEU A 324 5.46 27.49 -35.51
N ARG A 325 6.01 26.30 -35.19
CA ARG A 325 6.50 25.35 -36.21
C ARG A 325 5.59 24.13 -36.30
N PRO A 326 4.91 23.89 -37.41
CA PRO A 326 4.08 22.69 -37.57
C PRO A 326 4.85 21.37 -37.36
N SER A 327 6.15 21.34 -37.70
CA SER A 327 7.02 20.16 -37.53
C SER A 327 7.29 19.79 -36.06
N SER A 328 6.99 20.69 -35.12
CA SER A 328 7.12 20.41 -33.67
C SER A 328 5.84 19.85 -33.04
N MET A 329 4.81 19.61 -33.84
CA MET A 329 3.51 19.15 -33.37
C MET A 329 3.56 17.69 -32.92
N ILE A 330 3.01 17.44 -31.73
CA ILE A 330 2.83 16.11 -31.14
C ILE A 330 1.37 15.96 -30.73
N LYS A 331 0.75 14.83 -31.03
CA LYS A 331 -0.58 14.47 -30.54
C LYS A 331 -0.45 13.49 -29.36
N ALA A 332 -1.11 13.81 -28.25
CA ALA A 332 -1.21 12.91 -27.11
C ALA A 332 -2.65 12.92 -26.57
N GLY A 333 -3.36 11.81 -26.76
CA GLY A 333 -4.79 11.72 -26.54
C GLY A 333 -5.54 12.71 -27.46
N GLU A 334 -6.45 13.47 -26.88
CA GLU A 334 -7.23 14.51 -27.61
C GLU A 334 -6.50 15.85 -27.76
N ARG A 335 -5.34 16.01 -27.11
CA ARG A 335 -4.61 17.29 -27.08
C ARG A 335 -3.48 17.32 -28.10
N THR A 336 -3.26 18.54 -28.62
CA THR A 336 -2.13 18.85 -29.49
C THR A 336 -1.10 19.68 -28.73
N TYR A 337 0.15 19.28 -28.81
CA TYR A 337 1.29 19.95 -28.19
C TYR A 337 2.29 20.38 -29.27
N TYR A 338 2.97 21.48 -29.03
CA TYR A 338 4.13 21.93 -29.81
C TYR A 338 5.36 21.85 -28.92
N ALA A 339 6.32 21.06 -29.31
CA ALA A 339 7.39 20.62 -28.42
C ALA A 339 8.77 20.97 -28.94
N SER A 340 9.67 21.28 -28.02
CA SER A 340 11.10 21.36 -28.27
C SER A 340 11.89 20.62 -27.20
N THR A 341 13.04 20.11 -27.56
CA THR A 341 14.00 19.48 -26.63
C THR A 341 15.33 20.20 -26.75
N ALA A 342 15.87 20.67 -25.63
CA ALA A 342 17.20 21.23 -25.52
C ALA A 342 18.12 20.30 -24.73
N ARG A 343 19.30 20.02 -25.26
CA ARG A 343 20.39 19.35 -24.53
C ARG A 343 21.17 20.38 -23.73
N CYS A 344 21.42 20.09 -22.47
CA CYS A 344 21.96 21.02 -21.50
C CYS A 344 23.02 20.36 -20.64
N GLN A 345 23.86 21.18 -20.01
CA GLN A 345 24.73 20.76 -18.94
C GLN A 345 24.23 21.40 -17.63
N TRP A 346 23.96 20.56 -16.65
CA TRP A 346 23.73 21.04 -15.28
C TRP A 346 25.07 21.22 -14.61
N VAL A 347 25.40 22.44 -14.25
CA VAL A 347 26.74 22.78 -13.74
C VAL A 347 26.61 23.31 -12.31
N THR A 348 27.36 22.74 -11.39
CA THR A 348 27.54 23.25 -10.03
C THR A 348 28.85 24.02 -9.97
N LEU A 349 28.75 25.30 -9.62
CA LEU A 349 29.90 26.20 -9.53
C LEU A 349 30.15 26.66 -8.10
N LYS A 350 31.41 26.78 -7.76
CA LYS A 350 31.86 27.48 -6.57
C LYS A 350 32.48 28.82 -7.00
N LYS A 351 31.94 29.93 -6.46
CA LYS A 351 32.54 31.24 -6.68
C LYS A 351 33.72 31.42 -5.72
N THR A 352 34.91 31.60 -6.27
CA THR A 352 36.08 31.98 -5.48
C THR A 352 35.99 33.46 -5.16
N SER A 353 35.70 33.81 -3.92
CA SER A 353 35.72 35.19 -3.45
C SER A 353 37.18 35.70 -3.35
N LYS A 354 37.44 36.92 -3.83
CA LYS A 354 38.73 37.58 -3.64
C LYS A 354 39.05 37.96 -2.18
N LYS A 355 38.13 37.75 -1.24
CA LYS A 355 38.29 37.92 0.19
C LYS A 355 38.13 36.56 0.87
N ASP A 356 39.19 36.03 1.42
CA ASP A 356 39.30 34.72 2.06
C ASP A 356 38.42 34.47 3.31
N THR A 357 37.35 35.23 3.53
CA THR A 357 36.56 35.18 4.76
C THR A 357 35.05 34.87 4.56
N ALA A 358 34.58 34.74 3.34
CA ALA A 358 33.16 34.36 3.12
C ALA A 358 33.06 32.89 2.69
N PRO A 359 32.13 32.10 3.27
CA PRO A 359 31.89 30.73 2.79
C PRO A 359 31.51 30.80 1.31
N ALA A 360 32.20 30.00 0.49
CA ALA A 360 31.91 29.91 -0.93
C ALA A 360 30.43 29.51 -1.15
N GLN A 361 29.65 30.38 -1.77
CA GLN A 361 28.28 30.06 -2.13
C GLN A 361 28.28 29.18 -3.39
N GLU A 362 27.72 27.98 -3.29
CA GLU A 362 27.43 27.19 -4.47
C GLU A 362 26.42 27.93 -5.34
N THR A 363 26.78 28.13 -6.59
CA THR A 363 25.88 28.72 -7.58
C THR A 363 25.63 27.71 -8.66
N LEU A 364 24.37 27.41 -8.91
CA LEU A 364 23.95 26.55 -10.00
C LEU A 364 23.81 27.38 -11.27
N VAL A 365 24.55 27.00 -12.31
CA VAL A 365 24.49 27.66 -13.61
C VAL A 365 23.92 26.65 -14.61
N TYR A 366 22.83 27.04 -15.23
CA TYR A 366 22.20 26.29 -16.29
C TYR A 366 22.59 26.92 -17.63
N GLN A 367 23.10 26.10 -18.54
CA GLN A 367 23.42 26.50 -19.90
C GLN A 367 22.70 25.63 -20.91
N CYS A 368 21.76 26.21 -21.66
CA CYS A 368 21.22 25.62 -22.89
C CYS A 368 22.17 25.92 -24.04
N LYS A 369 22.70 24.92 -24.70
CA LYS A 369 23.34 25.05 -26.00
C LYS A 369 22.76 24.07 -26.99
N ASP A 370 22.83 24.45 -28.27
CA ASP A 370 22.37 23.64 -29.38
C ASP A 370 23.03 22.27 -29.41
N ALA A 371 22.28 21.30 -29.84
CA ALA A 371 22.51 19.88 -30.19
C ALA A 371 23.85 19.16 -29.91
N LYS A 372 24.95 19.82 -29.62
CA LYS A 372 26.28 19.22 -29.48
C LYS A 372 26.80 19.02 -28.05
N GLY A 373 26.11 19.50 -27.01
CA GLY A 373 26.45 19.22 -25.62
C GLY A 373 27.87 19.66 -25.21
N GLU A 374 28.29 20.85 -25.62
CA GLU A 374 29.60 21.40 -25.23
C GLU A 374 29.71 21.53 -23.71
N GLN A 375 30.85 21.15 -23.17
CA GLN A 375 31.17 21.30 -21.75
C GLN A 375 31.16 22.80 -21.38
N TYR A 376 30.65 23.10 -20.19
CA TYR A 376 30.74 24.45 -19.63
C TYR A 376 32.20 24.79 -19.33
N VAL A 377 32.63 25.94 -19.82
CA VAL A 377 33.95 26.49 -19.51
C VAL A 377 33.79 27.51 -18.38
N ALA A 378 34.43 27.26 -17.23
CA ALA A 378 34.39 28.16 -16.09
C ALA A 378 34.95 29.55 -16.45
N GLN A 379 34.28 30.58 -15.96
CA GLN A 379 34.77 31.96 -16.08
C GLN A 379 35.81 32.26 -15.01
N VAL A 380 36.54 33.34 -15.18
CA VAL A 380 37.56 33.77 -14.18
C VAL A 380 36.87 33.99 -12.83
N GLY A 381 37.36 33.28 -11.80
CA GLY A 381 36.78 33.32 -10.45
C GLY A 381 35.71 32.29 -10.17
N GLU A 382 35.52 31.31 -11.06
CA GLU A 382 34.59 30.18 -10.88
C GLU A 382 35.37 28.87 -10.91
N GLU A 383 34.99 27.94 -10.05
CA GLU A 383 35.46 26.56 -10.02
C GLU A 383 34.26 25.63 -10.32
N VAL A 384 34.38 24.78 -11.33
CA VAL A 384 33.38 23.77 -11.66
C VAL A 384 33.53 22.59 -10.71
N ILE A 385 32.57 22.39 -9.83
CA ILE A 385 32.53 21.24 -8.90
C ILE A 385 32.03 20.00 -9.62
N SER A 386 30.96 20.13 -10.37
CA SER A 386 30.37 19.04 -11.15
C SER A 386 29.65 19.56 -12.38
N GLN A 387 29.57 18.73 -13.40
CA GLN A 387 28.71 18.96 -14.56
C GLN A 387 28.07 17.64 -14.99
N SER A 388 26.79 17.70 -15.35
CA SER A 388 26.00 16.53 -15.71
C SER A 388 25.12 16.83 -16.92
N PRO A 389 25.11 15.97 -17.93
CA PRO A 389 24.26 16.16 -19.11
C PRO A 389 22.79 15.97 -18.72
N CYS A 390 21.95 16.89 -19.18
CA CYS A 390 20.50 16.85 -18.99
C CYS A 390 19.79 17.22 -20.30
N MET A 391 18.54 16.84 -20.40
CA MET A 391 17.62 17.28 -21.45
C MET A 391 16.47 18.04 -20.81
N VAL A 392 16.09 19.13 -21.44
CA VAL A 392 14.91 19.91 -21.07
C VAL A 392 13.91 19.87 -22.21
N HIS A 393 12.72 19.45 -21.88
CA HIS A 393 11.60 19.36 -22.79
C HIS A 393 10.61 20.48 -22.49
N VAL A 394 10.29 21.29 -23.49
CA VAL A 394 9.31 22.37 -23.42
C VAL A 394 8.16 22.04 -24.35
N LEU A 395 6.94 21.96 -23.81
CA LEU A 395 5.73 21.71 -24.57
C LEU A 395 4.76 22.87 -24.40
N PHE A 396 4.14 23.31 -25.46
CA PHE A 396 3.06 24.28 -25.46
C PHE A 396 1.76 23.59 -25.87
N CYS A 397 0.68 23.82 -25.13
CA CYS A 397 -0.66 23.34 -25.47
C CYS A 397 -1.66 24.50 -25.33
N GLN A 398 -2.37 24.80 -26.42
CA GLN A 398 -3.34 25.88 -26.47
C GLN A 398 -4.50 25.66 -25.48
N ASP A 399 -4.95 24.43 -25.33
CA ASP A 399 -6.08 24.07 -24.44
C ASP A 399 -5.76 24.33 -22.95
N LEU A 400 -4.48 24.42 -22.59
CA LEU A 400 -4.06 24.67 -21.20
C LEU A 400 -3.97 26.16 -20.87
N VAL A 401 -3.97 27.05 -21.86
CA VAL A 401 -3.76 28.51 -21.66
C VAL A 401 -4.83 29.09 -20.74
N GLY A 402 -6.11 28.84 -21.03
CA GLY A 402 -7.23 29.38 -20.23
C GLY A 402 -7.15 28.90 -18.79
N SER A 403 -7.09 27.59 -18.56
CA SER A 403 -7.08 27.01 -17.21
C SER A 403 -5.85 27.40 -16.38
N GLN A 404 -4.68 27.53 -17.01
CA GLN A 404 -3.48 28.00 -16.30
C GLN A 404 -3.54 29.48 -15.99
N TRP A 405 -4.13 30.27 -16.87
CA TRP A 405 -4.36 31.70 -16.65
C TRP A 405 -5.32 31.94 -15.49
N ASP A 406 -6.45 31.26 -15.47
CA ASP A 406 -7.44 31.38 -14.39
C ASP A 406 -6.83 31.08 -13.03
N LYS A 407 -6.12 29.94 -12.91
CA LYS A 407 -5.39 29.57 -11.68
C LYS A 407 -4.34 30.60 -11.28
N PHE A 408 -3.66 31.20 -12.24
CA PHE A 408 -2.68 32.26 -11.96
C PHE A 408 -3.37 33.52 -11.43
N MET A 409 -4.49 33.93 -12.04
CA MET A 409 -5.27 35.10 -11.60
C MET A 409 -5.90 34.88 -10.22
N GLU A 410 -6.43 33.70 -9.93
CA GLU A 410 -6.91 33.32 -8.58
C GLU A 410 -5.80 33.48 -7.53
N LYS A 411 -4.60 32.99 -7.85
CA LYS A 411 -3.44 33.07 -6.96
C LYS A 411 -3.01 34.53 -6.74
N LEU A 412 -2.99 35.35 -7.80
CA LEU A 412 -2.69 36.76 -7.70
C LEU A 412 -3.75 37.51 -6.87
N ASN A 413 -5.03 37.21 -7.09
CA ASN A 413 -6.11 37.83 -6.33
C ASN A 413 -6.05 37.44 -4.84
N GLY A 414 -5.82 36.17 -4.52
CA GLY A 414 -5.65 35.73 -3.14
C GLY A 414 -4.51 36.45 -2.43
N GLU A 415 -3.37 36.60 -3.10
CA GLU A 415 -2.23 37.37 -2.55
C GLU A 415 -2.55 38.85 -2.39
N TYR A 416 -3.24 39.45 -3.35
CA TYR A 416 -3.70 40.85 -3.27
C TYR A 416 -4.61 41.08 -2.06
N GLN A 417 -5.61 40.21 -1.84
CA GLN A 417 -6.48 40.29 -0.67
C GLN A 417 -5.70 40.13 0.65
N ARG A 418 -4.74 39.22 0.71
CA ARG A 418 -3.84 39.04 1.86
C ARG A 418 -3.03 40.30 2.16
N LEU A 419 -2.50 40.95 1.13
CA LEU A 419 -1.72 42.18 1.24
C LEU A 419 -2.58 43.35 1.69
N LEU A 420 -3.85 43.42 1.27
CA LEU A 420 -4.80 44.46 1.72
C LEU A 420 -5.22 44.26 3.18
N ALA A 421 -5.45 42.99 3.59
CA ALA A 421 -5.88 42.65 4.94
C ALA A 421 -4.79 42.91 6.00
N ASN A 422 -3.51 42.71 5.65
CA ASN A 422 -2.40 42.86 6.59
C ASN A 422 -1.38 43.91 6.12
N LYS A 423 -1.34 45.04 6.81
CA LYS A 423 -0.44 46.19 6.49
C LYS A 423 1.05 45.84 6.55
N HIS A 424 1.42 44.82 7.30
CA HIS A 424 2.81 44.36 7.48
C HIS A 424 3.20 43.22 6.57
N ALA A 425 2.24 42.62 5.85
CA ALA A 425 2.52 41.52 4.96
C ALA A 425 3.34 42.02 3.75
N GLU A 426 4.43 41.28 3.43
CA GLU A 426 5.16 41.43 2.18
C GLU A 426 4.67 40.43 1.16
N PRO A 427 4.72 40.77 -0.16
CA PRO A 427 4.40 39.79 -1.19
C PRO A 427 5.30 38.57 -1.07
N THR A 428 4.73 37.38 -1.27
CA THR A 428 5.50 36.13 -1.30
C THR A 428 6.58 36.21 -2.37
N ASN A 429 7.73 35.60 -2.14
CA ASN A 429 8.88 35.65 -3.06
C ASN A 429 8.51 35.25 -4.50
N GLU A 430 7.59 34.28 -4.66
CA GLU A 430 7.10 33.82 -5.95
C GLU A 430 6.30 34.89 -6.70
N LEU A 431 5.50 35.70 -5.98
CA LEU A 431 4.56 36.67 -6.56
C LEU A 431 5.07 38.12 -6.49
N LYS A 432 6.14 38.39 -5.74
CA LYS A 432 6.68 39.74 -5.50
C LYS A 432 6.86 40.55 -6.80
N LYS A 433 7.30 39.91 -7.88
CA LYS A 433 7.53 40.57 -9.16
C LYS A 433 6.27 41.08 -9.87
N TYR A 434 5.09 40.62 -9.45
CA TYR A 434 3.79 41.04 -10.03
C TYR A 434 3.10 42.15 -9.25
N PHE A 435 3.68 42.57 -8.11
CA PHE A 435 3.12 43.61 -7.27
C PHE A 435 4.05 44.79 -7.17
N THR A 436 3.47 46.00 -7.17
CA THR A 436 4.11 47.23 -6.79
C THR A 436 3.52 47.67 -5.44
N VAL A 437 4.38 47.74 -4.43
CA VAL A 437 3.95 48.08 -3.08
C VAL A 437 4.60 49.38 -2.66
N GLU A 438 3.80 50.46 -2.59
CA GLU A 438 4.27 51.76 -2.15
C GLU A 438 3.89 52.03 -0.69
N ARG A 439 4.90 52.39 0.11
CA ARG A 439 4.74 52.84 1.50
C ARG A 439 5.01 54.34 1.54
N LYS A 440 3.96 55.17 1.51
CA LYS A 440 4.13 56.59 1.80
C LYS A 440 4.25 56.76 3.32
N LYS A 441 5.34 57.41 3.79
CA LYS A 441 5.63 57.63 5.23
C LYS A 441 4.47 58.24 6.03
N TRP A 442 3.56 58.94 5.37
CA TRP A 442 2.45 59.71 5.97
C TRP A 442 1.06 59.15 5.64
N ALA A 443 0.95 58.10 4.85
CA ALA A 443 -0.35 57.55 4.47
C ALA A 443 -0.82 56.46 5.44
N ARG A 444 -2.07 56.63 5.94
CA ARG A 444 -2.74 55.60 6.77
C ARG A 444 -3.00 54.28 6.01
N LYS A 445 -3.02 54.35 4.68
CA LYS A 445 -3.24 53.19 3.80
C LYS A 445 -2.00 52.92 2.95
N ARG A 446 -1.66 51.65 2.82
CA ARG A 446 -0.67 51.12 1.91
C ARG A 446 -1.27 51.04 0.51
N ASN A 447 -0.54 51.48 -0.52
CA ASN A 447 -0.94 51.28 -1.90
C ASN A 447 -0.33 49.97 -2.42
N VAL A 448 -1.17 49.05 -2.86
CA VAL A 448 -0.79 47.78 -3.47
C VAL A 448 -1.39 47.76 -4.86
N ASP A 449 -0.55 47.68 -5.86
CA ASP A 449 -0.96 47.67 -7.26
C ASP A 449 -0.28 46.53 -8.02
N PHE A 450 -0.80 46.18 -9.19
CA PHE A 450 -0.25 45.13 -10.04
C PHE A 450 0.77 45.70 -11.02
N ASN A 451 1.88 45.02 -11.20
CA ASN A 451 2.79 45.26 -12.31
C ASN A 451 2.21 44.61 -13.58
N MET A 452 1.41 45.39 -14.30
CA MET A 452 0.65 44.93 -15.48
C MET A 452 1.55 44.43 -16.61
N GLU A 453 2.73 45.00 -16.79
CA GLU A 453 3.71 44.53 -17.76
C GLU A 453 4.14 43.08 -17.46
N ARG A 454 4.45 42.80 -16.20
CA ARG A 454 4.83 41.46 -15.75
C ARG A 454 3.68 40.46 -15.84
N VAL A 455 2.46 40.90 -15.53
CA VAL A 455 1.24 40.07 -15.61
C VAL A 455 0.94 39.72 -17.08
N THR A 456 0.98 40.72 -18.00
CA THR A 456 0.78 40.51 -19.43
C THR A 456 1.86 39.60 -20.03
N ASN A 457 3.12 39.85 -19.69
CA ASN A 457 4.22 39.00 -20.13
C ASN A 457 4.06 37.53 -19.66
N HIS A 458 3.53 37.32 -18.44
CA HIS A 458 3.24 35.94 -17.97
C HIS A 458 2.17 35.31 -18.83
N ARG A 459 1.05 35.98 -19.10
CA ARG A 459 -0.03 35.48 -19.96
C ARG A 459 0.49 35.10 -21.34
N ASP A 460 1.20 35.97 -22.00
CA ASP A 460 1.53 35.83 -23.41
C ASP A 460 2.69 34.89 -23.69
N ASN A 461 3.59 34.74 -22.73
CA ASN A 461 4.82 33.97 -22.96
C ASN A 461 4.94 32.66 -22.13
N TYR A 462 4.20 32.53 -21.01
CA TYR A 462 4.45 31.42 -20.08
C TYR A 462 3.22 30.55 -19.81
N THR A 463 1.98 31.02 -20.06
CA THR A 463 0.79 30.17 -19.99
C THR A 463 0.77 29.14 -21.12
N GLY A 464 0.13 28.02 -20.90
CA GLY A 464 0.05 26.91 -21.86
C GLY A 464 1.30 26.04 -21.92
N HIS A 465 2.36 26.35 -21.15
CA HIS A 465 3.60 25.57 -21.17
C HIS A 465 3.64 24.49 -20.09
N ILE A 466 4.23 23.37 -20.44
CA ILE A 466 4.65 22.29 -19.57
C ILE A 466 6.14 22.06 -19.82
N CYS A 467 6.93 21.95 -18.77
CA CYS A 467 8.37 21.76 -18.88
C CYS A 467 8.81 20.57 -18.03
N PHE A 468 9.76 19.81 -18.58
CA PHE A 468 10.40 18.69 -17.90
C PHE A 468 11.92 18.82 -18.00
N ILE A 469 12.63 18.34 -16.98
CA ILE A 469 14.06 18.09 -17.03
C ILE A 469 14.34 16.62 -16.73
N THR A 470 15.27 16.02 -17.46
CA THR A 470 15.68 14.63 -17.26
C THR A 470 17.18 14.46 -17.55
N ASN A 471 17.81 13.51 -16.90
CA ASN A 471 19.14 12.99 -17.23
C ASN A 471 19.06 11.55 -17.78
N ASP A 472 17.85 10.99 -17.91
CA ASP A 472 17.67 9.66 -18.50
C ASP A 472 17.67 9.75 -20.02
N GLN A 473 18.69 9.16 -20.65
CA GLN A 473 18.88 9.15 -22.11
C GLN A 473 17.77 8.37 -22.84
N THR A 474 16.99 7.54 -22.17
CA THR A 474 15.84 6.85 -22.77
C THR A 474 14.66 7.79 -23.03
N ILE A 475 14.63 8.95 -22.35
CA ILE A 475 13.63 10.01 -22.55
C ILE A 475 14.23 11.10 -23.44
N ALA A 476 14.50 10.75 -24.70
CA ALA A 476 15.30 11.57 -25.60
C ALA A 476 14.53 12.75 -26.23
N VAL A 477 13.22 12.63 -26.35
CA VAL A 477 12.35 13.65 -26.98
C VAL A 477 11.18 14.02 -26.07
N ALA A 478 10.58 15.18 -26.32
CA ALA A 478 9.48 15.68 -25.49
C ALA A 478 8.23 14.77 -25.52
N ALA A 479 8.01 14.01 -26.57
CA ALA A 479 6.93 13.03 -26.66
C ALA A 479 7.11 11.91 -25.64
N ASP A 480 8.34 11.41 -25.46
CA ASP A 480 8.66 10.40 -24.45
C ASP A 480 8.38 10.94 -23.05
N ALA A 481 8.86 12.16 -22.76
CA ALA A 481 8.64 12.79 -21.46
C ALA A 481 7.14 12.96 -21.15
N LEU A 482 6.34 13.37 -22.14
CA LEU A 482 4.90 13.53 -21.96
C LEU A 482 4.20 12.17 -21.72
N THR A 483 4.57 11.15 -22.49
CA THR A 483 4.03 9.80 -22.37
C THR A 483 4.35 9.21 -21.00
N GLU A 484 5.60 9.31 -20.58
CA GLU A 484 6.04 8.84 -19.27
C GLU A 484 5.31 9.56 -18.15
N TYR A 485 5.23 10.89 -18.21
CA TYR A 485 4.61 11.70 -17.17
C TYR A 485 3.08 11.53 -17.08
N SER A 486 2.39 11.22 -18.19
CA SER A 486 0.93 11.02 -18.19
C SER A 486 0.47 9.88 -17.28
N THR A 487 1.36 8.92 -16.98
CA THR A 487 1.05 7.82 -16.07
C THR A 487 0.99 8.24 -14.59
N ARG A 488 1.40 9.48 -14.27
CA ARG A 488 1.36 10.01 -12.91
C ARG A 488 -0.07 10.08 -12.34
N ASP A 489 -1.08 10.24 -13.17
CA ASP A 489 -2.49 10.23 -12.74
C ASP A 489 -2.86 8.95 -11.96
N TYR A 490 -2.09 7.86 -12.13
CA TYR A 490 -2.30 6.63 -11.39
C TYR A 490 -1.98 6.80 -9.90
N ILE A 491 -0.88 7.49 -9.55
CA ILE A 491 -0.51 7.68 -8.13
C ILE A 491 -1.49 8.63 -7.41
N GLU A 492 -2.05 9.61 -8.12
CA GLU A 492 -3.10 10.49 -7.54
C GLU A 492 -4.36 9.68 -7.21
N LYS A 493 -4.77 8.79 -8.12
CA LYS A 493 -5.88 7.87 -7.87
C LYS A 493 -5.59 6.90 -6.74
N ASP A 494 -4.34 6.49 -6.57
CA ASP A 494 -3.93 5.62 -5.47
C ASP A 494 -4.09 6.32 -4.12
N PHE A 495 -3.69 7.58 -4.02
CA PHE A 495 -3.93 8.34 -2.79
C PHE A 495 -5.42 8.49 -2.47
N ASP A 496 -6.25 8.73 -3.48
CA ASP A 496 -7.70 8.81 -3.29
C ASP A 496 -8.26 7.48 -2.79
N GLU A 497 -7.78 6.35 -3.31
CA GLU A 497 -8.15 5.02 -2.83
C GLU A 497 -7.67 4.75 -1.41
N MET A 498 -6.40 5.00 -1.12
CA MET A 498 -5.87 4.84 0.23
C MET A 498 -6.68 5.65 1.25
N LYS A 499 -7.03 6.87 0.92
CA LYS A 499 -7.84 7.75 1.78
C LYS A 499 -9.28 7.27 1.95
N ASN A 500 -9.91 6.85 0.86
CA ASN A 500 -11.34 6.51 0.85
C ASN A 500 -11.60 5.05 1.23
N ASP A 501 -10.70 4.17 0.83
CA ASP A 501 -10.91 2.73 0.83
C ASP A 501 -10.03 1.97 1.84
N LEU A 502 -9.04 2.63 2.45
CA LEU A 502 -8.18 2.03 3.48
C LEU A 502 -8.16 2.82 4.79
N ASP A 503 -9.16 3.66 5.04
CA ASP A 503 -9.31 4.47 6.26
C ASP A 503 -8.07 5.35 6.54
N MET A 504 -7.45 5.92 5.47
CA MET A 504 -6.27 6.77 5.61
C MET A 504 -6.57 8.28 5.64
N ARG A 505 -7.82 8.70 5.68
CA ARG A 505 -8.15 10.13 5.81
C ARG A 505 -7.71 10.72 7.15
N ARG A 506 -7.66 9.88 8.20
CA ARG A 506 -7.34 10.31 9.57
C ARG A 506 -6.48 9.28 10.28
N ILE A 507 -5.51 9.79 11.03
CA ILE A 507 -4.72 8.97 11.94
C ILE A 507 -5.57 8.66 13.17
N ARG A 508 -5.75 7.36 13.50
CA ARG A 508 -6.59 6.89 14.62
C ARG A 508 -5.76 6.25 15.74
N VAL A 509 -4.54 6.67 15.91
CA VAL A 509 -3.60 6.20 16.95
C VAL A 509 -2.91 7.40 17.59
N HIS A 510 -2.27 7.19 18.75
CA HIS A 510 -1.79 8.27 19.60
C HIS A 510 -0.26 8.32 19.77
N THR A 511 0.50 7.49 19.04
CA THR A 511 1.96 7.52 19.05
C THR A 511 2.51 7.35 17.65
N ASP A 512 3.70 7.92 17.38
CA ASP A 512 4.37 7.81 16.08
C ASP A 512 4.65 6.36 15.68
N ASP A 513 5.02 5.50 16.64
CA ASP A 513 5.34 4.10 16.33
C ASP A 513 4.10 3.29 15.96
N ARG A 514 2.98 3.46 16.70
CA ARG A 514 1.70 2.85 16.31
C ARG A 514 1.20 3.38 14.98
N MET A 515 1.45 4.64 14.67
CA MET A 515 1.11 5.23 13.37
C MET A 515 1.89 4.54 12.25
N LYS A 516 3.21 4.40 12.38
CA LYS A 516 4.04 3.70 11.39
C LYS A 516 3.61 2.25 11.20
N ALA A 517 3.32 1.55 12.29
CA ALA A 517 2.83 0.17 12.27
C ALA A 517 1.49 0.06 11.54
N ARG A 518 0.52 0.92 11.86
CA ARG A 518 -0.78 0.96 11.18
C ARG A 518 -0.63 1.27 9.69
N LEU A 519 0.19 2.26 9.33
CA LEU A 519 0.46 2.62 7.95
C LEU A 519 1.09 1.46 7.17
N LEU A 520 1.90 0.61 7.81
CA LEU A 520 2.40 -0.61 7.17
C LEU A 520 1.27 -1.61 6.88
N ILE A 521 0.32 -1.81 7.79
CA ILE A 521 -0.83 -2.70 7.53
C ILE A 521 -1.66 -2.18 6.36
N GLN A 522 -1.87 -0.85 6.29
CA GLN A 522 -2.57 -0.20 5.17
C GLN A 522 -1.77 -0.31 3.86
N PHE A 523 -0.45 -0.18 3.91
CA PHE A 523 0.44 -0.41 2.76
C PHE A 523 0.34 -1.85 2.23
N VAL A 524 0.31 -2.84 3.12
CA VAL A 524 0.11 -4.25 2.73
C VAL A 524 -1.28 -4.44 2.10
N ALA A 525 -2.32 -3.80 2.63
CA ALA A 525 -3.65 -3.82 2.04
C ALA A 525 -3.68 -3.20 0.63
N GLU A 526 -2.93 -2.12 0.40
CA GLU A 526 -2.81 -1.47 -0.91
C GLU A 526 -2.20 -2.39 -1.96
N ILE A 527 -1.24 -3.24 -1.59
CA ILE A 527 -0.66 -4.25 -2.52
C ILE A 527 -1.77 -5.12 -3.12
N TYR A 528 -2.71 -5.61 -2.31
CA TYR A 528 -3.82 -6.43 -2.78
C TYR A 528 -4.76 -5.68 -3.70
N LEU A 529 -5.13 -4.46 -3.32
CA LEU A 529 -6.03 -3.65 -4.13
C LEU A 529 -5.41 -3.31 -5.49
N ARG A 530 -4.12 -3.01 -5.48
CA ARG A 530 -3.38 -2.69 -6.69
C ARG A 530 -3.27 -3.88 -7.63
N GLU A 531 -2.89 -5.05 -7.12
CA GLU A 531 -2.81 -6.26 -7.94
C GLU A 531 -4.17 -6.62 -8.57
N ILE A 532 -5.24 -6.54 -7.79
CA ILE A 532 -6.59 -6.77 -8.30
C ILE A 532 -6.92 -5.78 -9.43
N ARG A 533 -6.68 -4.49 -9.23
CA ARG A 533 -6.99 -3.47 -10.24
C ARG A 533 -6.22 -3.70 -11.54
N VAL A 534 -4.92 -3.93 -11.45
CA VAL A 534 -4.06 -4.12 -12.63
C VAL A 534 -4.53 -5.32 -13.43
N ARG A 535 -4.76 -6.46 -12.77
CA ARG A 535 -5.17 -7.68 -13.44
C ARG A 535 -6.57 -7.61 -14.03
N LEU A 536 -7.52 -6.99 -13.33
CA LEU A 536 -8.89 -6.89 -13.81
C LEU A 536 -9.06 -5.86 -14.93
N ARG A 537 -8.18 -4.86 -15.04
CA ARG A 537 -8.18 -3.89 -16.14
C ARG A 537 -8.01 -4.56 -17.50
N ASP A 538 -7.20 -5.61 -17.55
CA ASP A 538 -6.84 -6.30 -18.79
C ASP A 538 -7.89 -7.37 -19.18
N SER A 539 -8.92 -7.59 -18.35
CA SER A 539 -10.02 -8.51 -18.59
C SER A 539 -11.25 -7.80 -19.17
N ASP A 540 -11.73 -8.22 -20.34
CA ASP A 540 -12.88 -7.62 -21.00
C ASP A 540 -14.16 -7.68 -20.17
N GLU A 541 -14.37 -8.74 -19.39
CA GLU A 541 -15.52 -8.90 -18.52
C GLU A 541 -15.41 -8.08 -17.23
N CYS A 542 -14.21 -8.03 -16.63
CA CYS A 542 -14.00 -7.43 -15.31
C CYS A 542 -13.73 -5.92 -15.37
N ARG A 543 -13.16 -5.39 -16.47
CA ARG A 543 -12.81 -3.97 -16.60
C ARG A 543 -13.99 -2.99 -16.43
N LYS A 544 -15.22 -3.47 -16.63
CA LYS A 544 -16.45 -2.68 -16.46
C LYS A 544 -17.01 -2.73 -15.05
N MET A 545 -16.49 -3.61 -14.20
CA MET A 545 -16.96 -3.76 -12.83
C MET A 545 -16.39 -2.66 -11.95
N THR A 546 -17.25 -2.07 -11.15
CA THR A 546 -16.78 -1.17 -10.09
C THR A 546 -16.09 -1.97 -8.98
N ARG A 547 -15.21 -1.32 -8.22
CA ARG A 547 -14.55 -1.94 -7.07
C ARG A 547 -15.54 -2.58 -6.09
N LYS A 548 -16.64 -1.88 -5.78
CA LYS A 548 -17.70 -2.41 -4.90
C LYS A 548 -18.31 -3.70 -5.43
N GLN A 549 -18.54 -3.79 -6.75
CA GLN A 549 -19.03 -5.02 -7.37
C GLN A 549 -18.01 -6.16 -7.26
N ILE A 550 -16.74 -5.89 -7.55
CA ILE A 550 -15.66 -6.87 -7.42
C ILE A 550 -15.58 -7.38 -5.98
N ALA A 551 -15.52 -6.49 -5.00
CA ALA A 551 -15.50 -6.85 -3.58
C ALA A 551 -16.74 -7.68 -3.17
N SER A 552 -17.92 -7.31 -3.66
CA SER A 552 -19.16 -8.06 -3.40
C SER A 552 -19.11 -9.48 -3.97
N HIS A 553 -18.62 -9.65 -5.20
CA HIS A 553 -18.47 -10.98 -5.80
C HIS A 553 -17.45 -11.83 -5.05
N ILE A 554 -16.31 -11.27 -4.66
CA ILE A 554 -15.30 -11.97 -3.87
C ILE A 554 -15.87 -12.37 -2.51
N LYS A 555 -16.49 -11.46 -1.77
CA LYS A 555 -17.10 -11.74 -0.46
C LYS A 555 -18.20 -12.79 -0.52
N GLY A 556 -18.90 -12.91 -1.65
CA GLY A 556 -19.94 -13.91 -1.87
C GLY A 556 -19.43 -15.34 -2.11
N ILE A 557 -18.11 -15.58 -2.18
CA ILE A 557 -17.54 -16.92 -2.28
C ILE A 557 -17.48 -17.53 -0.88
N TYR A 558 -18.11 -18.69 -0.66
CA TYR A 558 -18.16 -19.33 0.64
C TYR A 558 -18.10 -20.85 0.54
N LYS A 559 -17.86 -21.50 1.66
CA LYS A 559 -17.97 -22.94 1.86
C LYS A 559 -18.79 -23.26 3.11
N ILE A 560 -19.42 -24.40 3.13
CA ILE A 560 -20.16 -24.89 4.27
C ILE A 560 -19.26 -25.89 4.99
N LYS A 561 -18.77 -25.52 6.17
CA LYS A 561 -17.99 -26.41 7.05
C LYS A 561 -18.93 -27.19 7.95
N PHE A 562 -18.67 -28.48 8.07
CA PHE A 562 -19.38 -29.34 8.98
C PHE A 562 -18.48 -29.70 10.17
N LEU A 563 -19.06 -29.67 11.36
CA LEU A 563 -18.38 -30.22 12.56
C LEU A 563 -18.42 -31.74 12.48
N GLY A 564 -17.28 -32.38 12.22
CA GLY A 564 -17.14 -33.86 12.20
C GLY A 564 -16.69 -34.43 10.86
N LYS A 565 -17.29 -35.56 10.46
CA LYS A 565 -16.82 -36.46 9.38
C LYS A 565 -17.07 -35.98 7.95
N TYR A 566 -17.79 -34.93 7.76
CA TYR A 566 -18.22 -34.53 6.42
C TYR A 566 -17.22 -33.55 5.81
N LYS A 567 -16.94 -33.75 4.52
CA LYS A 567 -16.14 -32.80 3.75
C LYS A 567 -16.90 -31.48 3.62
N ASP A 568 -16.18 -30.39 3.57
CA ASP A 568 -16.73 -29.08 3.29
C ASP A 568 -17.46 -29.11 1.93
N ILE A 569 -18.62 -28.47 1.84
CA ILE A 569 -19.34 -28.28 0.59
C ILE A 569 -18.99 -26.91 0.04
N CYS A 570 -18.43 -26.88 -1.17
CA CYS A 570 -18.11 -25.66 -1.89
C CYS A 570 -19.16 -25.46 -2.99
N PRO A 571 -20.07 -24.45 -2.86
CA PRO A 571 -21.01 -24.12 -3.93
C PRO A 571 -20.29 -23.72 -5.22
N GLU A 572 -20.93 -23.95 -6.36
CA GLU A 572 -20.38 -23.52 -7.64
C GLU A 572 -20.20 -21.99 -7.68
N LEU A 573 -19.12 -21.55 -8.30
CA LEU A 573 -18.87 -20.14 -8.53
C LEU A 573 -19.81 -19.58 -9.59
N SER A 574 -20.32 -18.39 -9.37
CA SER A 574 -21.04 -17.64 -10.40
C SER A 574 -20.10 -17.30 -11.57
N LYS A 575 -20.66 -16.94 -12.74
CA LYS A 575 -19.87 -16.53 -13.90
C LYS A 575 -18.90 -15.40 -13.54
N SER A 576 -19.37 -14.34 -12.88
CA SER A 576 -18.53 -13.20 -12.47
C SER A 576 -17.40 -13.59 -11.51
N GLN A 577 -17.68 -14.50 -10.56
CA GLN A 577 -16.64 -14.99 -9.64
C GLN A 577 -15.55 -15.78 -10.38
N ARG A 578 -15.93 -16.64 -11.33
CA ARG A 578 -14.98 -17.36 -12.18
C ARG A 578 -14.13 -16.39 -12.99
N SER A 579 -14.76 -15.43 -13.69
CA SER A 579 -14.03 -14.43 -14.49
C SER A 579 -13.05 -13.61 -13.66
N ILE A 580 -13.39 -13.25 -12.40
CA ILE A 580 -12.48 -12.57 -11.49
C ILE A 580 -11.28 -13.45 -11.14
N LEU A 581 -11.50 -14.72 -10.76
CA LEU A 581 -10.39 -15.63 -10.40
C LEU A 581 -9.49 -15.92 -11.59
N GLU A 582 -10.05 -16.12 -12.77
CA GLU A 582 -9.31 -16.32 -14.03
C GLU A 582 -8.46 -15.10 -14.37
N ALA A 583 -9.03 -13.89 -14.33
CA ALA A 583 -8.30 -12.66 -14.59
C ALA A 583 -7.15 -12.44 -13.59
N LEU A 584 -7.34 -12.83 -12.33
CA LEU A 584 -6.31 -12.80 -11.30
C LEU A 584 -5.29 -13.95 -11.44
N ASN A 585 -5.52 -14.92 -12.32
CA ASN A 585 -4.76 -16.16 -12.43
C ASN A 585 -4.64 -16.87 -11.06
N ILE A 586 -5.79 -17.06 -10.41
CA ILE A 586 -5.92 -17.73 -9.11
C ILE A 586 -6.81 -18.95 -9.28
N ARG A 587 -6.34 -20.11 -8.82
CA ARG A 587 -7.14 -21.34 -8.79
C ARG A 587 -8.06 -21.34 -7.57
N ASP A 588 -9.28 -21.84 -7.75
CA ASP A 588 -10.16 -22.08 -6.62
C ASP A 588 -9.58 -23.22 -5.77
N SER A 589 -9.18 -22.88 -4.57
CA SER A 589 -8.52 -23.79 -3.61
C SER A 589 -9.42 -24.16 -2.42
N ARG A 590 -10.74 -23.91 -2.52
CA ARG A 590 -11.70 -24.15 -1.42
C ARG A 590 -11.84 -25.63 -1.04
#